data_2cb10ffcbfa8cb3c4b1d0ff74371ba61
#
_entry.id   2cb10ffcbfa8cb3c4b1d0ff74371ba61
#
_cell.length_a   1.000
_cell.length_b   1.000
_cell.length_c   1.000
_cell.angle_alpha   90.00
_cell.angle_beta   90.00
_cell.angle_gamma   90.00
#
_symmetry.space_group_name_H-M   'P 1'
#
loop_
_entity.id
_entity.type
_entity.pdbx_description
1 polymer ?
#
loop_
_entity_poly.entity_id
_entity_poly.type
_entity_poly.pdbx_seq_one_letter_code
_entity_poly.pdbx_strand_id
1 'polypeptide(L)'
;MGAFEYTALDAQGRERKGLIEGDTPKHVRQLLRDKQLLPMDIQETAQRELKKRRARGFMRRGLSTLDLAMLTRQLATLLRSGLPLEESLQAVAEQTEKPRVQRIILGVRSKVVEGHPLADGLRDFPQAFPEIYRATVSAGEQSGKLDSVLERLSDYTESRQVMGQQVSNALVYPIVLMVLSFAIVSFLLAYVVPQVVAVFESGHQELPFATRLLIGMSDLVRHYWVYALILAAAGTWGFLRWLKAPEARLRFDRFLLRVPLLGKLIRGLNTARFSRTFSILTASAVPVLEALRLSAEVVNNLPMKRAVEDAALRVREGAPIGKSLAARKLFPPMMIHLISSGESSGELEKMLERAATNQEREMDGLLSTMTNLLGPFMVVFMGGVVMFIVVALLLPIFQLNDLVK
;
A
#
# COMPACT_ATOMS: atom_id res chain seq x y z
N MET A 1 12.71 -31.82 9.03
CA MET A 1 11.86 -32.03 7.80
C MET A 1 11.85 -30.77 6.97
N GLY A 2 12.25 -30.81 5.70
CA GLY A 2 12.27 -29.67 4.80
C GLY A 2 11.04 -29.66 3.88
N ALA A 3 10.60 -28.46 3.46
CA ALA A 3 9.56 -28.33 2.44
C ALA A 3 10.19 -28.34 1.04
N PHE A 4 9.76 -29.25 0.17
CA PHE A 4 10.25 -29.42 -1.18
C PHE A 4 9.15 -29.13 -2.20
N GLU A 5 9.47 -28.31 -3.20
CA GLU A 5 8.63 -28.15 -4.38
C GLU A 5 9.03 -29.20 -5.41
N TYR A 6 8.04 -29.95 -5.91
CA TYR A 6 8.28 -30.97 -6.90
C TYR A 6 7.53 -30.70 -8.20
N THR A 7 8.13 -31.13 -9.30
CA THR A 7 7.48 -31.28 -10.58
C THR A 7 7.53 -32.78 -10.90
N ALA A 8 6.38 -33.43 -11.11
CA ALA A 8 6.26 -34.84 -11.36
C ALA A 8 5.21 -35.10 -12.46
N LEU A 9 5.31 -36.25 -13.11
CA LEU A 9 4.34 -36.75 -14.08
C LEU A 9 3.38 -37.73 -13.39
N ASP A 10 2.08 -37.61 -13.66
CA ASP A 10 1.07 -38.57 -13.25
C ASP A 10 1.09 -39.81 -14.21
N ALA A 11 0.30 -40.83 -13.89
CA ALA A 11 0.18 -42.04 -14.70
C ALA A 11 -0.33 -41.79 -16.14
N GLN A 12 -0.91 -40.62 -16.39
CA GLN A 12 -1.39 -40.16 -17.71
C GLN A 12 -0.36 -39.29 -18.45
N GLY A 13 0.84 -39.11 -17.92
CA GLY A 13 1.89 -38.29 -18.50
C GLY A 13 1.71 -36.79 -18.34
N ARG A 14 0.79 -36.32 -17.47
CA ARG A 14 0.53 -34.89 -17.22
C ARG A 14 1.46 -34.37 -16.12
N GLU A 15 2.00 -33.19 -16.36
CA GLU A 15 2.86 -32.52 -15.40
C GLU A 15 2.06 -32.03 -14.19
N ARG A 16 2.41 -32.50 -12.99
CA ARG A 16 1.88 -32.05 -11.71
C ARG A 16 2.95 -31.35 -10.89
N LYS A 17 2.62 -30.18 -10.37
CA LYS A 17 3.47 -29.40 -9.47
C LYS A 17 2.82 -29.33 -8.11
N GLY A 18 3.59 -29.50 -7.05
CA GLY A 18 3.09 -29.45 -5.68
C GLY A 18 4.21 -29.25 -4.67
N LEU A 19 3.80 -29.21 -3.42
CA LEU A 19 4.67 -29.15 -2.25
C LEU A 19 4.54 -30.44 -1.46
N ILE A 20 5.66 -30.94 -0.98
CA ILE A 20 5.72 -32.10 -0.13
C ILE A 20 6.80 -31.93 0.92
N GLU A 21 6.56 -32.41 2.12
CA GLU A 21 7.54 -32.42 3.21
C GLU A 21 8.36 -33.71 3.20
N GLY A 22 9.65 -33.59 3.50
CA GLY A 22 10.55 -34.69 3.63
C GLY A 22 11.88 -34.30 4.24
N ASP A 23 12.63 -35.28 4.75
CA ASP A 23 13.91 -35.03 5.41
C ASP A 23 15.04 -34.79 4.41
N THR A 24 14.96 -35.43 3.26
CA THR A 24 15.97 -35.33 2.20
C THR A 24 15.32 -35.40 0.81
N PRO A 25 15.97 -34.88 -0.25
CA PRO A 25 15.47 -35.03 -1.61
C PRO A 25 15.27 -36.50 -2.04
N LYS A 26 16.02 -37.43 -1.44
CA LYS A 26 15.86 -38.87 -1.68
C LYS A 26 14.57 -39.40 -1.05
N HIS A 27 14.26 -38.98 0.17
CA HIS A 27 13.03 -39.34 0.86
C HIS A 27 11.80 -38.79 0.11
N VAL A 28 11.86 -37.56 -0.35
CA VAL A 28 10.80 -36.95 -1.18
C VAL A 28 10.57 -37.72 -2.49
N ARG A 29 11.64 -38.19 -3.15
CA ARG A 29 11.50 -39.05 -4.35
C ARG A 29 10.75 -40.33 -4.05
N GLN A 30 10.97 -40.92 -2.90
CA GLN A 30 10.31 -42.17 -2.49
C GLN A 30 8.82 -41.90 -2.22
N LEU A 31 8.49 -40.83 -1.46
CA LEU A 31 7.13 -40.42 -1.18
C LEU A 31 6.32 -40.08 -2.45
N LEU A 32 6.96 -39.50 -3.47
CA LEU A 32 6.30 -39.19 -4.74
C LEU A 32 6.05 -40.50 -5.55
N ARG A 33 6.97 -41.46 -5.52
CA ARG A 33 6.78 -42.76 -6.15
C ARG A 33 5.67 -43.57 -5.49
N ASP A 34 5.57 -43.52 -4.16
CA ASP A 34 4.49 -44.15 -3.41
C ASP A 34 3.11 -43.56 -3.76
N LYS A 35 3.09 -42.30 -4.17
CA LYS A 35 1.90 -41.59 -4.71
C LYS A 35 1.71 -41.77 -6.22
N GLN A 36 2.42 -42.74 -6.86
CA GLN A 36 2.38 -43.00 -8.30
C GLN A 36 2.75 -41.79 -9.18
N LEU A 37 3.58 -40.87 -8.65
CA LEU A 37 4.10 -39.73 -9.37
C LEU A 37 5.56 -39.95 -9.73
N LEU A 38 5.91 -39.75 -11.02
CA LEU A 38 7.29 -39.82 -11.48
C LEU A 38 7.97 -38.45 -11.28
N PRO A 39 8.90 -38.33 -10.31
CA PRO A 39 9.54 -37.05 -10.02
C PRO A 39 10.50 -36.63 -11.12
N MET A 40 10.30 -35.47 -11.71
CA MET A 40 11.14 -34.84 -12.72
C MET A 40 12.15 -33.87 -12.08
N ASP A 41 11.67 -33.00 -11.18
CA ASP A 41 12.50 -32.02 -10.49
C ASP A 41 12.04 -31.89 -9.02
N ILE A 42 13.00 -31.82 -8.09
CA ILE A 42 12.76 -31.66 -6.67
C ILE A 42 13.73 -30.60 -6.15
N GLN A 43 13.22 -29.51 -5.62
CA GLN A 43 14.03 -28.42 -5.08
C GLN A 43 13.54 -28.02 -3.70
N GLU A 44 14.46 -27.82 -2.78
CA GLU A 44 14.17 -27.29 -1.47
C GLU A 44 13.65 -25.85 -1.58
N THR A 45 12.56 -25.55 -0.89
CA THR A 45 11.83 -24.29 -1.03
C THR A 45 12.72 -23.08 -0.69
N ALA A 46 13.55 -23.18 0.34
CA ALA A 46 14.49 -22.14 0.75
C ALA A 46 15.59 -21.88 -0.32
N GLN A 47 16.15 -22.94 -0.91
CA GLN A 47 17.19 -22.83 -1.94
C GLN A 47 16.65 -22.27 -3.27
N ARG A 48 15.42 -22.58 -3.64
CA ARG A 48 14.81 -22.06 -4.86
C ARG A 48 14.52 -20.57 -4.78
N GLU A 49 14.08 -20.07 -3.62
CA GLU A 49 13.91 -18.63 -3.38
C GLU A 49 15.25 -17.88 -3.45
N LEU A 50 16.33 -18.48 -2.94
CA LEU A 50 17.68 -17.91 -3.03
C LEU A 50 18.23 -17.92 -4.48
N LYS A 51 17.99 -18.98 -5.28
CA LYS A 51 18.40 -19.04 -6.70
C LYS A 51 17.57 -18.12 -7.60
N LYS A 52 16.26 -18.02 -7.39
CA LYS A 52 15.40 -17.02 -8.05
C LYS A 52 15.78 -15.58 -7.66
N ARG A 53 16.41 -15.38 -6.49
CA ARG A 53 16.99 -14.08 -6.09
C ARG A 53 18.04 -13.59 -7.07
N ARG A 54 18.85 -14.45 -7.66
CA ARG A 54 19.92 -14.10 -8.62
C ARG A 54 19.43 -13.90 -10.07
N ALA A 55 18.36 -14.55 -10.48
CA ALA A 55 17.96 -14.63 -11.89
C ALA A 55 16.84 -13.66 -12.33
N ARG A 56 16.04 -13.07 -11.42
CA ARG A 56 14.91 -12.18 -11.77
C ARG A 56 14.90 -10.91 -10.91
N GLY A 57 15.53 -9.86 -11.40
CA GLY A 57 15.38 -8.49 -10.90
C GLY A 57 14.01 -7.86 -11.18
N PHE A 58 13.00 -8.65 -11.60
CA PHE A 58 11.69 -8.14 -12.00
C PHE A 58 10.57 -8.79 -11.18
N MET A 59 9.78 -7.98 -10.50
CA MET A 59 8.55 -8.30 -9.76
C MET A 59 8.67 -9.29 -8.58
N ARG A 60 9.30 -8.85 -7.51
CA ARG A 60 9.19 -9.47 -6.18
C ARG A 60 7.95 -8.94 -5.47
N ARG A 61 6.77 -9.49 -5.72
CA ARG A 61 5.59 -9.19 -4.92
C ARG A 61 5.71 -9.94 -3.58
N GLY A 62 5.71 -9.21 -2.45
CA GLY A 62 5.51 -9.74 -1.10
C GLY A 62 4.14 -10.44 -0.95
N LEU A 63 3.77 -10.84 0.25
CA LEU A 63 2.38 -11.16 0.57
C LEU A 63 1.52 -9.92 0.34
N SER A 64 0.26 -10.10 -0.10
CA SER A 64 -0.68 -8.99 -0.07
C SER A 64 -0.97 -8.62 1.38
N THR A 65 -1.39 -7.37 1.61
CA THR A 65 -1.80 -6.94 2.96
C THR A 65 -2.91 -7.82 3.53
N LEU A 66 -3.83 -8.27 2.68
CA LEU A 66 -4.89 -9.19 3.04
C LEU A 66 -4.35 -10.57 3.43
N ASP A 67 -3.45 -11.14 2.62
CA ASP A 67 -2.86 -12.46 2.92
C ASP A 67 -2.09 -12.43 4.24
N LEU A 68 -1.33 -11.36 4.49
CA LEU A 68 -0.59 -11.19 5.74
C LEU A 68 -1.55 -11.05 6.94
N ALA A 69 -2.62 -10.26 6.80
CA ALA A 69 -3.61 -10.08 7.87
C ALA A 69 -4.31 -11.40 8.19
N MET A 70 -4.81 -12.13 7.18
CA MET A 70 -5.47 -13.42 7.37
C MET A 70 -4.55 -14.46 8.02
N LEU A 71 -3.32 -14.60 7.51
CA LEU A 71 -2.31 -15.50 8.06
C LEU A 71 -2.02 -15.17 9.53
N THR A 72 -1.81 -13.89 9.84
CA THR A 72 -1.49 -13.47 11.22
C THR A 72 -2.66 -13.73 12.16
N ARG A 73 -3.90 -13.44 11.73
CA ARG A 73 -5.11 -13.70 12.53
C ARG A 73 -5.29 -15.19 12.80
N GLN A 74 -5.16 -16.02 11.78
CA GLN A 74 -5.27 -17.48 11.94
C GLN A 74 -4.21 -18.01 12.90
N LEU A 75 -2.95 -17.59 12.73
CA LEU A 75 -1.85 -18.02 13.60
C LEU A 75 -2.06 -17.55 15.05
N ALA A 76 -2.45 -16.29 15.26
CA ALA A 76 -2.76 -15.74 16.57
C ALA A 76 -3.89 -16.51 17.26
N THR A 77 -4.96 -16.83 16.54
CA THR A 77 -6.12 -17.55 17.06
C THR A 77 -5.75 -18.98 17.48
N LEU A 78 -4.98 -19.69 16.67
CA LEU A 78 -4.56 -21.06 16.97
C LEU A 78 -3.62 -21.11 18.18
N LEU A 79 -2.63 -20.22 18.25
CA LEU A 79 -1.72 -20.14 19.38
C LEU A 79 -2.45 -19.76 20.68
N ARG A 80 -3.39 -18.84 20.61
CA ARG A 80 -4.22 -18.47 21.76
C ARG A 80 -5.11 -19.62 22.26
N SER A 81 -5.54 -20.52 21.36
CA SER A 81 -6.25 -21.74 21.75
C SER A 81 -5.37 -22.81 22.38
N GLY A 82 -4.05 -22.55 22.50
CA GLY A 82 -3.07 -23.46 23.08
C GLY A 82 -2.46 -24.46 22.10
N LEU A 83 -2.71 -24.29 20.80
CA LEU A 83 -2.11 -25.15 19.80
C LEU A 83 -0.60 -24.86 19.68
N PRO A 84 0.29 -25.88 19.64
CA PRO A 84 1.72 -25.68 19.42
C PRO A 84 2.01 -24.89 18.15
N LEU A 85 3.09 -24.09 18.17
CA LEU A 85 3.47 -23.21 17.06
C LEU A 85 3.65 -23.99 15.74
N GLU A 86 4.29 -25.16 15.80
CA GLU A 86 4.50 -26.01 14.66
C GLU A 86 3.20 -26.48 14.01
N GLU A 87 2.26 -26.95 14.83
CA GLU A 87 0.94 -27.42 14.38
C GLU A 87 0.09 -26.26 13.86
N SER A 88 0.18 -25.09 14.51
CA SER A 88 -0.48 -23.85 14.06
C SER A 88 -0.01 -23.43 12.67
N LEU A 89 1.31 -23.46 12.41
CA LEU A 89 1.88 -23.17 11.10
C LEU A 89 1.44 -24.19 10.04
N GLN A 90 1.36 -25.46 10.40
CA GLN A 90 0.86 -26.51 9.50
C GLN A 90 -0.61 -26.27 9.13
N ALA A 91 -1.46 -26.03 10.13
CA ALA A 91 -2.89 -25.80 9.90
C ALA A 91 -3.14 -24.57 9.02
N VAL A 92 -2.40 -23.47 9.24
CA VAL A 92 -2.48 -22.26 8.40
C VAL A 92 -2.02 -22.55 6.98
N ALA A 93 -0.96 -23.36 6.79
CA ALA A 93 -0.49 -23.75 5.46
C ALA A 93 -1.53 -24.57 4.69
N GLU A 94 -2.22 -25.49 5.37
CA GLU A 94 -3.25 -26.34 4.77
C GLU A 94 -4.53 -25.56 4.40
N GLN A 95 -4.91 -24.57 5.20
CA GLN A 95 -6.07 -23.72 4.93
C GLN A 95 -5.83 -22.71 3.80
N THR A 96 -4.58 -22.49 3.41
CA THR A 96 -4.22 -21.48 2.43
C THR A 96 -4.36 -22.00 1.01
N GLU A 97 -5.26 -21.41 0.20
CA GLU A 97 -5.46 -21.76 -1.21
C GLU A 97 -4.32 -21.31 -2.14
N LYS A 98 -3.56 -20.28 -1.74
CA LYS A 98 -2.50 -19.69 -2.57
C LYS A 98 -1.18 -20.46 -2.43
N PRO A 99 -0.71 -21.17 -3.46
CA PRO A 99 0.50 -21.98 -3.37
C PRO A 99 1.76 -21.22 -2.98
N ARG A 100 1.76 -19.90 -3.19
CA ARG A 100 2.86 -19.03 -2.79
C ARG A 100 2.87 -18.78 -1.29
N VAL A 101 1.71 -18.50 -0.70
CA VAL A 101 1.57 -18.26 0.74
C VAL A 101 1.88 -19.55 1.48
N GLN A 102 1.32 -20.69 1.01
CA GLN A 102 1.61 -22.02 1.55
C GLN A 102 3.11 -22.32 1.59
N ARG A 103 3.84 -22.06 0.50
CA ARG A 103 5.29 -22.27 0.46
C ARG A 103 6.05 -21.45 1.50
N ILE A 104 5.65 -20.19 1.69
CA ILE A 104 6.27 -19.31 2.68
C ILE A 104 6.05 -19.85 4.08
N ILE A 105 4.81 -20.25 4.41
CA ILE A 105 4.46 -20.77 5.74
C ILE A 105 5.19 -22.08 6.01
N LEU A 106 5.20 -23.02 5.06
CA LEU A 106 5.92 -24.28 5.20
C LEU A 106 7.44 -24.07 5.31
N GLY A 107 8.00 -23.07 4.61
CA GLY A 107 9.40 -22.69 4.77
C GLY A 107 9.72 -22.16 6.16
N VAL A 108 8.82 -21.34 6.73
CA VAL A 108 8.93 -20.85 8.13
C VAL A 108 8.79 -22.02 9.10
N ARG A 109 7.79 -22.88 8.89
CA ARG A 109 7.58 -24.08 9.74
C ARG A 109 8.80 -24.99 9.76
N SER A 110 9.44 -25.24 8.61
CA SER A 110 10.65 -26.06 8.54
C SER A 110 11.73 -25.55 9.49
N LYS A 111 11.94 -24.23 9.55
CA LYS A 111 12.89 -23.61 10.47
C LYS A 111 12.52 -23.79 11.95
N VAL A 112 11.22 -23.65 12.26
CA VAL A 112 10.73 -23.86 13.63
C VAL A 112 10.92 -25.31 14.07
N VAL A 113 10.62 -26.29 13.21
CA VAL A 113 10.84 -27.73 13.46
C VAL A 113 12.32 -28.06 13.64
N GLU A 114 13.23 -27.35 12.95
CA GLU A 114 14.67 -27.44 13.12
C GLU A 114 15.17 -26.83 14.47
N GLY A 115 14.27 -26.27 15.28
CA GLY A 115 14.57 -25.67 16.57
C GLY A 115 14.98 -24.18 16.50
N HIS A 116 14.83 -23.53 15.34
CA HIS A 116 15.08 -22.10 15.24
C HIS A 116 13.88 -21.27 15.73
N PRO A 117 14.11 -20.06 16.28
CA PRO A 117 13.04 -19.13 16.58
C PRO A 117 12.16 -18.81 15.38
N LEU A 118 10.85 -18.56 15.61
CA LEU A 118 9.91 -18.14 14.55
C LEU A 118 10.42 -16.88 13.84
N ALA A 119 10.95 -15.90 14.58
CA ALA A 119 11.51 -14.68 14.02
C ALA A 119 12.62 -14.95 12.99
N ASP A 120 13.45 -15.97 13.20
CA ASP A 120 14.51 -16.35 12.27
C ASP A 120 13.94 -16.99 11.00
N GLY A 121 12.93 -17.88 11.13
CA GLY A 121 12.20 -18.41 9.98
C GLY A 121 11.56 -17.31 9.14
N LEU A 122 11.01 -16.27 9.77
CA LEU A 122 10.42 -15.11 9.08
C LEU A 122 11.48 -14.24 8.38
N ARG A 123 12.73 -14.19 8.86
CA ARG A 123 13.84 -13.44 8.23
C ARG A 123 14.22 -13.97 6.87
N ASP A 124 13.97 -15.25 6.59
CA ASP A 124 14.22 -15.85 5.28
C ASP A 124 13.27 -15.30 4.21
N PHE A 125 12.14 -14.72 4.62
CA PHE A 125 11.11 -14.16 3.75
C PHE A 125 10.87 -12.64 3.98
N PRO A 126 11.89 -11.76 3.85
CA PRO A 126 11.79 -10.36 4.22
C PRO A 126 10.82 -9.54 3.37
N GLN A 127 10.37 -10.08 2.24
CA GLN A 127 9.36 -9.45 1.39
C GLN A 127 7.93 -9.81 1.77
N ALA A 128 7.76 -10.95 2.46
CA ALA A 128 6.49 -11.38 3.00
C ALA A 128 6.23 -10.73 4.37
N PHE A 129 7.28 -10.67 5.21
CA PHE A 129 7.22 -10.18 6.57
C PHE A 129 8.09 -8.92 6.74
N PRO A 130 7.49 -7.73 6.89
CA PRO A 130 8.21 -6.47 7.14
C PRO A 130 9.09 -6.53 8.40
N GLU A 131 10.08 -5.65 8.49
CA GLU A 131 11.02 -5.62 9.61
C GLU A 131 10.32 -5.47 10.97
N ILE A 132 9.32 -4.59 11.02
CA ILE A 132 8.48 -4.41 12.21
C ILE A 132 7.82 -5.73 12.65
N TYR A 133 7.25 -6.50 11.70
CA TYR A 133 6.60 -7.78 12.00
C TYR A 133 7.59 -8.75 12.66
N ARG A 134 8.78 -8.88 12.09
CA ARG A 134 9.82 -9.78 12.57
C ARG A 134 10.39 -9.36 13.92
N ALA A 135 10.60 -8.05 14.12
CA ALA A 135 11.07 -7.51 15.40
C ALA A 135 10.05 -7.73 16.52
N THR A 136 8.76 -7.50 16.23
CA THR A 136 7.67 -7.71 17.18
C THR A 136 7.55 -9.18 17.57
N VAL A 137 7.63 -10.10 16.60
CA VAL A 137 7.62 -11.55 16.86
C VAL A 137 8.85 -11.96 17.68
N SER A 138 10.04 -11.45 17.34
CA SER A 138 11.26 -11.74 18.10
C SER A 138 11.15 -11.31 19.57
N ALA A 139 10.59 -10.14 19.84
CA ALA A 139 10.36 -9.69 21.21
C ALA A 139 9.33 -10.56 21.95
N GLY A 140 8.26 -10.99 21.24
CA GLY A 140 7.26 -11.91 21.77
C GLY A 140 7.82 -13.27 22.14
N GLU A 141 8.71 -13.83 21.32
CA GLU A 141 9.40 -15.09 21.61
C GLU A 141 10.32 -14.95 22.81
N GLN A 142 11.13 -13.89 22.87
CA GLN A 142 12.07 -13.66 23.99
C GLN A 142 11.35 -13.42 25.32
N SER A 143 10.17 -12.80 25.28
CA SER A 143 9.36 -12.55 26.49
C SER A 143 8.42 -13.71 26.85
N GLY A 144 8.34 -14.77 26.04
CA GLY A 144 7.40 -15.88 26.22
C GLY A 144 5.93 -15.51 26.03
N LYS A 145 5.63 -14.37 25.37
CA LYS A 145 4.26 -13.85 25.16
C LYS A 145 3.92 -13.78 23.67
N LEU A 146 4.30 -14.81 22.91
CA LEU A 146 4.14 -14.84 21.46
C LEU A 146 2.66 -14.78 21.04
N ASP A 147 1.78 -15.42 21.80
CA ASP A 147 0.32 -15.42 21.60
C ASP A 147 -0.26 -13.99 21.64
N SER A 148 0.02 -13.27 22.71
CA SER A 148 -0.43 -11.88 22.91
C SER A 148 0.16 -10.93 21.85
N VAL A 149 1.41 -11.13 21.50
CA VAL A 149 2.10 -10.33 20.49
C VAL A 149 1.52 -10.56 19.09
N LEU A 150 1.25 -11.82 18.73
CA LEU A 150 0.60 -12.14 17.45
C LEU A 150 -0.84 -11.65 17.38
N GLU A 151 -1.58 -11.60 18.48
CA GLU A 151 -2.92 -11.00 18.54
C GLU A 151 -2.84 -9.49 18.20
N ARG A 152 -1.96 -8.74 18.88
CA ARG A 152 -1.74 -7.30 18.58
C ARG A 152 -1.28 -7.06 17.15
N LEU A 153 -0.43 -7.95 16.64
CA LEU A 153 0.09 -7.88 15.29
C LEU A 153 -1.00 -8.20 14.25
N SER A 154 -1.95 -9.09 14.59
CA SER A 154 -3.10 -9.37 13.75
C SER A 154 -4.04 -8.15 13.67
N ASP A 155 -4.34 -7.52 14.81
CA ASP A 155 -5.13 -6.28 14.84
C ASP A 155 -4.50 -5.17 14.01
N TYR A 156 -3.17 -5.05 14.07
CA TYR A 156 -2.42 -4.10 13.25
C TYR A 156 -2.51 -4.38 11.74
N THR A 157 -2.29 -5.64 11.35
CA THR A 157 -2.31 -6.02 9.94
C THR A 157 -3.71 -5.91 9.35
N GLU A 158 -4.74 -6.24 10.12
CA GLU A 158 -6.15 -6.06 9.74
C GLU A 158 -6.52 -4.58 9.63
N SER A 159 -6.20 -3.75 10.62
CA SER A 159 -6.46 -2.30 10.57
C SER A 159 -5.79 -1.67 9.35
N ARG A 160 -4.57 -2.07 9.04
CA ARG A 160 -3.84 -1.62 7.86
C ARG A 160 -4.50 -2.07 6.54
N GLN A 161 -5.03 -3.29 6.51
CA GLN A 161 -5.76 -3.83 5.36
C GLN A 161 -7.09 -3.09 5.16
N VAL A 162 -7.88 -2.91 6.24
CA VAL A 162 -9.16 -2.20 6.21
C VAL A 162 -8.96 -0.75 5.74
N MET A 163 -8.00 -0.02 6.31
CA MET A 163 -7.68 1.34 5.89
C MET A 163 -7.28 1.41 4.40
N GLY A 164 -6.45 0.46 3.94
CA GLY A 164 -6.07 0.37 2.53
C GLY A 164 -7.27 0.13 1.60
N GLN A 165 -8.19 -0.72 2.02
CA GLN A 165 -9.41 -1.04 1.28
C GLN A 165 -10.39 0.14 1.28
N GLN A 166 -10.57 0.83 2.40
CA GLN A 166 -11.39 2.04 2.48
C GLN A 166 -10.90 3.12 1.51
N VAL A 167 -9.60 3.41 1.49
CA VAL A 167 -9.00 4.37 0.54
C VAL A 167 -9.23 3.92 -0.91
N SER A 168 -9.03 2.64 -1.20
CA SER A 168 -9.24 2.10 -2.56
C SER A 168 -10.71 2.22 -2.98
N ASN A 169 -11.64 1.80 -2.13
CA ASN A 169 -13.08 1.86 -2.41
C ASN A 169 -13.55 3.31 -2.57
N ALA A 170 -13.04 4.22 -1.74
CA ALA A 170 -13.34 5.63 -1.82
C ALA A 170 -12.95 6.27 -3.16
N LEU A 171 -11.91 5.76 -3.82
CA LEU A 171 -11.45 6.26 -5.11
C LEU A 171 -12.16 5.64 -6.32
N VAL A 172 -12.88 4.53 -6.16
CA VAL A 172 -13.56 3.85 -7.29
C VAL A 172 -14.57 4.77 -7.95
N TYR A 173 -15.47 5.38 -7.18
CA TYR A 173 -16.52 6.25 -7.71
C TYR A 173 -15.95 7.50 -8.43
N PRO A 174 -15.01 8.28 -7.86
CA PRO A 174 -14.36 9.38 -8.57
C PRO A 174 -13.66 8.95 -9.87
N ILE A 175 -12.97 7.81 -9.86
CA ILE A 175 -12.28 7.30 -11.06
C ILE A 175 -13.29 6.95 -12.15
N VAL A 176 -14.37 6.25 -11.83
CA VAL A 176 -15.43 5.89 -12.80
C VAL A 176 -16.05 7.14 -13.38
N LEU A 177 -16.42 8.12 -12.55
CA LEU A 177 -16.95 9.40 -13.02
C LEU A 177 -15.95 10.14 -13.90
N MET A 178 -14.69 10.19 -13.54
CA MET A 178 -13.64 10.87 -14.32
C MET A 178 -13.47 10.20 -15.69
N VAL A 179 -13.41 8.88 -15.73
CA VAL A 179 -13.30 8.12 -16.99
C VAL A 179 -14.53 8.34 -17.89
N LEU A 180 -15.74 8.24 -17.33
CA LEU A 180 -16.97 8.46 -18.07
C LEU A 180 -17.05 9.89 -18.60
N SER A 181 -16.72 10.86 -17.76
CA SER A 181 -16.69 12.28 -18.11
C SER A 181 -15.68 12.57 -19.22
N PHE A 182 -14.48 12.03 -19.08
CA PHE A 182 -13.46 12.17 -20.13
C PHE A 182 -13.91 11.53 -21.45
N ALA A 183 -14.56 10.37 -21.40
CA ALA A 183 -15.12 9.71 -22.59
C ALA A 183 -16.19 10.58 -23.27
N ILE A 184 -17.13 11.15 -22.51
CA ILE A 184 -18.18 12.03 -23.02
C ILE A 184 -17.58 13.28 -23.66
N VAL A 185 -16.69 13.97 -22.96
CA VAL A 185 -16.02 15.19 -23.47
C VAL A 185 -15.22 14.89 -24.73
N SER A 186 -14.44 13.80 -24.71
CA SER A 186 -13.67 13.38 -25.90
C SER A 186 -14.57 13.04 -27.09
N PHE A 187 -15.69 12.38 -26.84
CA PHE A 187 -16.68 12.09 -27.88
C PHE A 187 -17.27 13.38 -28.48
N LEU A 188 -17.70 14.31 -27.63
CA LEU A 188 -18.22 15.61 -28.08
C LEU A 188 -17.17 16.38 -28.89
N LEU A 189 -15.95 16.47 -28.41
CA LEU A 189 -14.85 17.16 -29.11
C LEU A 189 -14.45 16.47 -30.42
N ALA A 190 -14.44 15.13 -30.48
CA ALA A 190 -13.98 14.41 -31.66
C ALA A 190 -15.03 14.30 -32.77
N TYR A 191 -16.32 14.25 -32.40
CA TYR A 191 -17.40 14.00 -33.37
C TYR A 191 -18.38 15.17 -33.51
N VAL A 192 -18.88 15.73 -32.40
CA VAL A 192 -19.95 16.73 -32.47
C VAL A 192 -19.39 18.10 -32.86
N VAL A 193 -18.29 18.52 -32.25
CA VAL A 193 -17.70 19.84 -32.54
C VAL A 193 -17.30 19.99 -34.01
N PRO A 194 -16.63 19.06 -34.70
CA PRO A 194 -16.26 19.17 -36.08
C PRO A 194 -17.48 19.26 -37.03
N GLN A 195 -18.57 18.52 -36.76
CA GLN A 195 -19.77 18.56 -37.54
C GLN A 195 -20.49 19.94 -37.50
N VAL A 196 -20.51 20.52 -36.30
CA VAL A 196 -21.08 21.87 -36.14
C VAL A 196 -20.20 22.92 -36.79
N VAL A 197 -18.87 22.84 -36.61
CA VAL A 197 -17.91 23.77 -37.21
C VAL A 197 -17.94 23.76 -38.73
N ALA A 198 -18.05 22.59 -39.37
CA ALA A 198 -18.11 22.46 -40.83
C ALA A 198 -19.32 23.25 -41.46
N VAL A 199 -20.43 23.35 -40.73
CA VAL A 199 -21.58 24.15 -41.15
C VAL A 199 -21.27 25.64 -41.17
N PHE A 200 -20.43 26.13 -40.22
CA PHE A 200 -20.07 27.54 -40.11
C PHE A 200 -18.93 27.95 -41.03
N GLU A 201 -17.95 27.08 -41.28
CA GLU A 201 -16.84 27.34 -42.21
C GLU A 201 -17.38 27.58 -43.64
N SER A 202 -18.45 26.90 -44.04
CA SER A 202 -19.12 27.13 -45.33
C SER A 202 -19.73 28.53 -45.44
N GLY A 203 -19.98 29.23 -44.32
CA GLY A 203 -20.57 30.57 -44.26
C GLY A 203 -19.57 31.74 -44.26
N HIS A 204 -18.24 31.50 -44.33
CA HIS A 204 -17.16 32.51 -44.35
C HIS A 204 -17.21 33.52 -43.19
N GLN A 205 -17.67 33.11 -42.00
CA GLN A 205 -17.80 34.01 -40.84
C GLN A 205 -16.71 33.80 -39.80
N GLU A 206 -16.33 34.89 -39.12
CA GLU A 206 -15.40 34.82 -38.01
C GLU A 206 -16.01 34.11 -36.79
N LEU A 207 -15.40 33.02 -36.34
CA LEU A 207 -15.85 32.25 -35.20
C LEU A 207 -15.55 32.96 -33.86
N PRO A 208 -16.48 32.96 -32.91
CA PRO A 208 -16.25 33.48 -31.56
C PRO A 208 -15.04 32.84 -30.87
N PHE A 209 -14.44 33.58 -29.93
CA PHE A 209 -13.24 33.10 -29.19
C PHE A 209 -13.46 31.74 -28.52
N ALA A 210 -14.64 31.54 -27.87
CA ALA A 210 -14.98 30.29 -27.19
C ALA A 210 -15.02 29.11 -28.18
N THR A 211 -15.57 29.31 -29.35
CA THR A 211 -15.64 28.27 -30.41
C THR A 211 -14.25 27.97 -30.98
N ARG A 212 -13.40 28.98 -31.23
CA ARG A 212 -12.01 28.78 -31.66
C ARG A 212 -11.21 27.99 -30.63
N LEU A 213 -11.37 28.27 -29.35
CA LEU A 213 -10.73 27.54 -28.26
C LEU A 213 -11.21 26.07 -28.23
N LEU A 214 -12.51 25.85 -28.43
CA LEU A 214 -13.08 24.50 -28.49
C LEU A 214 -12.56 23.70 -29.68
N ILE A 215 -12.43 24.32 -30.86
CA ILE A 215 -11.83 23.70 -32.06
C ILE A 215 -10.38 23.31 -31.80
N GLY A 216 -9.57 24.23 -31.25
CA GLY A 216 -8.19 23.94 -30.89
C GLY A 216 -8.06 22.76 -29.92
N MET A 217 -8.96 22.66 -28.92
CA MET A 217 -9.03 21.50 -28.03
C MET A 217 -9.47 20.21 -28.75
N SER A 218 -10.42 20.31 -29.68
CA SER A 218 -10.88 19.20 -30.53
C SER A 218 -9.75 18.64 -31.38
N ASP A 219 -9.00 19.50 -32.08
CA ASP A 219 -7.87 19.13 -32.91
C ASP A 219 -6.75 18.51 -32.10
N LEU A 220 -6.50 19.05 -30.91
CA LEU A 220 -5.52 18.50 -29.97
C LEU A 220 -5.91 17.08 -29.54
N VAL A 221 -7.16 16.86 -29.19
CA VAL A 221 -7.67 15.54 -28.82
C VAL A 221 -7.64 14.59 -30.02
N ARG A 222 -8.04 15.04 -31.23
CA ARG A 222 -8.18 14.19 -32.42
C ARG A 222 -6.83 13.77 -33.03
N HIS A 223 -5.87 14.70 -33.11
CA HIS A 223 -4.60 14.47 -33.82
C HIS A 223 -3.45 14.13 -32.87
N TYR A 224 -3.47 14.63 -31.62
CA TYR A 224 -2.33 14.57 -30.70
C TYR A 224 -2.57 13.69 -29.46
N TRP A 225 -3.69 12.97 -29.37
CA TRP A 225 -3.97 12.13 -28.19
C TRP A 225 -2.89 11.08 -27.94
N VAL A 226 -2.30 10.48 -28.99
CA VAL A 226 -1.21 9.50 -28.86
C VAL A 226 0.04 10.16 -28.29
N TYR A 227 0.39 11.36 -28.83
CA TYR A 227 1.53 12.13 -28.33
C TYR A 227 1.31 12.60 -26.89
N ALA A 228 0.10 13.03 -26.53
CA ALA A 228 -0.27 13.38 -25.18
C ALA A 228 -0.12 12.20 -24.21
N LEU A 229 -0.52 11.01 -24.64
CA LEU A 229 -0.37 9.78 -23.86
C LEU A 229 1.10 9.38 -23.67
N ILE A 230 1.91 9.47 -24.73
CA ILE A 230 3.36 9.24 -24.68
C ILE A 230 4.03 10.27 -23.75
N LEU A 231 3.69 11.55 -23.90
CA LEU A 231 4.21 12.63 -23.06
C LEU A 231 3.82 12.43 -21.57
N ALA A 232 2.57 12.06 -21.32
CA ALA A 232 2.10 11.74 -19.97
C ALA A 232 2.86 10.53 -19.37
N ALA A 233 3.06 9.46 -20.16
CA ALA A 233 3.82 8.29 -19.75
C ALA A 233 5.30 8.64 -19.49
N ALA A 234 5.95 9.38 -20.40
CA ALA A 234 7.32 9.83 -20.25
C ALA A 234 7.48 10.81 -19.07
N GLY A 235 6.53 11.74 -18.90
CA GLY A 235 6.48 12.67 -17.78
C GLY A 235 6.32 11.96 -16.44
N THR A 236 5.40 10.98 -16.37
CA THR A 236 5.22 10.15 -15.18
C THR A 236 6.47 9.34 -14.88
N TRP A 237 7.07 8.72 -15.89
CA TRP A 237 8.32 7.96 -15.74
C TRP A 237 9.48 8.87 -15.29
N GLY A 238 9.66 10.04 -15.92
CA GLY A 238 10.65 11.03 -15.53
C GLY A 238 10.45 11.55 -14.12
N PHE A 239 9.21 11.86 -13.73
CA PHE A 239 8.84 12.29 -12.38
C PHE A 239 9.14 11.21 -11.34
N LEU A 240 8.75 9.95 -11.60
CA LEU A 240 9.06 8.83 -10.71
C LEU A 240 10.57 8.59 -10.59
N ARG A 241 11.32 8.79 -11.68
CA ARG A 241 12.77 8.68 -11.67
C ARG A 241 13.43 9.84 -10.90
N TRP A 242 12.91 11.05 -11.06
CA TRP A 242 13.36 12.23 -10.30
C TRP A 242 13.12 12.06 -8.79
N LEU A 243 11.97 11.49 -8.40
CA LEU A 243 11.66 11.17 -7.00
C LEU A 243 12.56 10.08 -6.37
N LYS A 244 13.32 9.33 -7.17
CA LYS A 244 14.32 8.38 -6.63
C LYS A 244 15.55 9.09 -6.05
N ALA A 245 15.83 10.31 -6.47
CA ALA A 245 16.90 11.11 -5.88
C ALA A 245 16.46 11.59 -4.46
N PRO A 246 17.26 11.33 -3.42
CA PRO A 246 16.86 11.60 -2.02
C PRO A 246 16.59 13.09 -1.76
N GLU A 247 17.32 13.99 -2.42
CA GLU A 247 17.09 15.44 -2.29
C GLU A 247 15.80 15.90 -2.98
N ALA A 248 15.51 15.36 -4.15
CA ALA A 248 14.28 15.66 -4.89
C ALA A 248 13.05 15.19 -4.09
N ARG A 249 13.10 13.97 -3.58
CA ARG A 249 12.06 13.42 -2.72
C ARG A 249 11.88 14.27 -1.45
N LEU A 250 12.96 14.70 -0.81
CA LEU A 250 12.87 15.56 0.37
C LEU A 250 12.19 16.90 0.08
N ARG A 251 12.50 17.53 -1.07
CA ARG A 251 11.86 18.80 -1.49
C ARG A 251 10.38 18.58 -1.78
N PHE A 252 10.05 17.52 -2.51
CA PHE A 252 8.67 17.17 -2.86
C PHE A 252 7.83 16.85 -1.62
N ASP A 253 8.32 16.00 -0.72
CA ASP A 253 7.64 15.64 0.51
C ASP A 253 7.45 16.87 1.43
N ARG A 254 8.42 17.79 1.47
CA ARG A 254 8.30 19.05 2.20
C ARG A 254 7.26 19.97 1.58
N PHE A 255 7.19 20.04 0.24
CA PHE A 255 6.16 20.80 -0.46
C PHE A 255 4.77 20.25 -0.16
N LEU A 256 4.58 18.93 -0.23
CA LEU A 256 3.31 18.28 0.09
C LEU A 256 2.82 18.61 1.51
N LEU A 257 3.73 18.69 2.49
CA LEU A 257 3.36 19.08 3.86
C LEU A 257 2.89 20.55 3.99
N ARG A 258 3.21 21.42 3.01
CA ARG A 258 2.78 22.84 3.01
C ARG A 258 1.40 23.03 2.39
N VAL A 259 0.95 22.14 1.54
CA VAL A 259 -0.39 22.19 0.94
C VAL A 259 -1.44 21.97 2.02
N PRO A 260 -2.38 22.93 2.25
CA PRO A 260 -3.19 22.93 3.48
C PRO A 260 -3.98 21.64 3.72
N LEU A 261 -4.68 21.11 2.76
CA LEU A 261 -5.50 19.92 2.92
C LEU A 261 -4.66 18.63 2.85
N LEU A 262 -3.79 18.53 1.82
CA LEU A 262 -2.90 17.38 1.63
C LEU A 262 -1.86 17.25 2.74
N GLY A 263 -1.32 18.37 3.21
CA GLY A 263 -0.35 18.36 4.30
C GLY A 263 -0.95 17.89 5.62
N LYS A 264 -2.23 18.21 5.90
CA LYS A 264 -2.95 17.71 7.07
C LYS A 264 -3.14 16.18 6.96
N LEU A 265 -3.58 15.72 5.80
CA LEU A 265 -3.79 14.29 5.53
C LEU A 265 -2.46 13.50 5.62
N ILE A 266 -1.39 13.97 4.97
CA ILE A 266 -0.09 13.29 4.97
C ILE A 266 0.49 13.23 6.39
N ARG A 267 0.44 14.34 7.14
CA ARG A 267 0.88 14.35 8.54
C ARG A 267 0.08 13.36 9.38
N GLY A 268 -1.24 13.39 9.26
CA GLY A 268 -2.11 12.50 10.02
C GLY A 268 -1.85 11.03 9.72
N LEU A 269 -1.80 10.63 8.45
CA LEU A 269 -1.55 9.24 8.04
C LEU A 269 -0.18 8.73 8.53
N ASN A 270 0.87 9.56 8.42
CA ASN A 270 2.19 9.17 8.90
C ASN A 270 2.26 9.13 10.43
N THR A 271 1.57 10.05 11.10
CA THR A 271 1.46 10.05 12.57
C THR A 271 0.70 8.83 13.07
N ALA A 272 -0.43 8.47 12.45
CA ALA A 272 -1.19 7.28 12.81
C ALA A 272 -0.35 6.01 12.68
N ARG A 273 0.35 5.86 11.54
CA ARG A 273 1.27 4.72 11.33
C ARG A 273 2.39 4.67 12.37
N PHE A 274 3.04 5.79 12.62
CA PHE A 274 4.07 5.91 13.63
C PHE A 274 3.55 5.54 15.02
N SER A 275 2.47 6.16 15.48
CA SER A 275 1.90 5.95 16.82
C SER A 275 1.43 4.52 17.02
N ARG A 276 0.76 3.93 16.03
CA ARG A 276 0.30 2.53 16.10
C ARG A 276 1.48 1.57 16.18
N THR A 277 2.49 1.77 15.33
CA THR A 277 3.69 0.95 15.32
C THR A 277 4.47 1.06 16.63
N PHE A 278 4.65 2.28 17.13
CA PHE A 278 5.36 2.53 18.37
C PHE A 278 4.62 1.93 19.58
N SER A 279 3.29 2.05 19.60
CA SER A 279 2.42 1.42 20.61
C SER A 279 2.60 -0.10 20.65
N ILE A 280 2.53 -0.77 19.49
CA ILE A 280 2.65 -2.22 19.41
C ILE A 280 4.03 -2.70 19.86
N LEU A 281 5.09 -2.03 19.41
CA LEU A 281 6.45 -2.41 19.76
C LEU A 281 6.71 -2.26 21.26
N THR A 282 6.29 -1.14 21.87
CA THR A 282 6.43 -0.92 23.32
C THR A 282 5.58 -1.91 24.11
N ALA A 283 4.34 -2.18 23.68
CA ALA A 283 3.46 -3.18 24.27
C ALA A 283 3.98 -4.62 24.16
N SER A 284 4.86 -4.87 23.17
CA SER A 284 5.53 -6.16 22.96
C SER A 284 6.90 -6.23 23.68
N ALA A 285 7.15 -5.32 24.63
CA ALA A 285 8.39 -5.22 25.40
C ALA A 285 9.66 -4.96 24.56
N VAL A 286 9.51 -4.43 23.34
CA VAL A 286 10.66 -3.97 22.54
C VAL A 286 11.27 -2.73 23.22
N PRO A 287 12.59 -2.65 23.39
CA PRO A 287 13.25 -1.48 23.98
C PRO A 287 12.84 -0.18 23.25
N VAL A 288 12.56 0.88 24.03
CA VAL A 288 12.00 2.14 23.50
C VAL A 288 12.81 2.74 22.35
N LEU A 289 14.14 2.70 22.44
CA LEU A 289 15.03 3.21 21.38
C LEU A 289 14.90 2.40 20.07
N GLU A 290 14.80 1.09 20.18
CA GLU A 290 14.60 0.21 19.03
C GLU A 290 13.20 0.38 18.47
N ALA A 291 12.20 0.47 19.34
CA ALA A 291 10.80 0.75 18.93
C ALA A 291 10.68 2.08 18.17
N LEU A 292 11.36 3.16 18.62
CA LEU A 292 11.41 4.43 17.90
C LEU A 292 12.05 4.29 16.51
N ARG A 293 13.18 3.59 16.43
CA ARG A 293 13.90 3.36 15.16
C ARG A 293 13.04 2.58 14.17
N LEU A 294 12.44 1.47 14.61
CA LEU A 294 11.56 0.65 13.76
C LEU A 294 10.30 1.41 13.35
N SER A 295 9.76 2.26 14.25
CA SER A 295 8.62 3.10 13.93
C SER A 295 8.93 4.20 12.91
N ALA A 296 10.19 4.63 12.78
CA ALA A 296 10.60 5.54 11.72
C ALA A 296 10.49 4.91 10.32
N GLU A 297 10.68 3.58 10.20
CA GLU A 297 10.65 2.88 8.92
C GLU A 297 9.25 2.86 8.27
N VAL A 298 8.18 2.93 9.07
CA VAL A 298 6.80 2.96 8.54
C VAL A 298 6.33 4.37 8.13
N VAL A 299 7.13 5.39 8.44
CA VAL A 299 6.86 6.78 8.05
C VAL A 299 7.30 6.99 6.61
N ASN A 300 6.36 7.21 5.71
CA ASN A 300 6.64 7.34 4.28
C ASN A 300 7.17 8.72 3.89
N ASN A 301 6.75 9.77 4.60
CA ASN A 301 7.19 11.14 4.35
C ASN A 301 8.59 11.36 4.92
N LEU A 302 9.56 11.67 4.07
CA LEU A 302 10.97 11.73 4.43
C LEU A 302 11.30 12.80 5.50
N PRO A 303 10.76 14.03 5.46
CA PRO A 303 10.88 14.98 6.57
C PRO A 303 10.41 14.45 7.93
N MET A 304 9.28 13.74 7.96
CA MET A 304 8.73 13.17 9.19
C MET A 304 9.56 11.97 9.66
N LYS A 305 10.00 11.10 8.73
CA LYS A 305 10.93 9.99 9.04
C LYS A 305 12.19 10.51 9.72
N ARG A 306 12.85 11.51 9.13
CA ARG A 306 14.03 12.14 9.72
C ARG A 306 13.75 12.78 11.09
N ALA A 307 12.54 13.31 11.30
CA ALA A 307 12.18 13.87 12.60
C ALA A 307 12.10 12.79 13.69
N VAL A 308 11.63 11.58 13.37
CA VAL A 308 11.62 10.44 14.29
C VAL A 308 13.05 9.93 14.53
N GLU A 309 13.86 9.79 13.47
CA GLU A 309 15.27 9.38 13.57
C GLU A 309 16.08 10.35 14.46
N ASP A 310 15.92 11.67 14.26
CA ASP A 310 16.53 12.69 15.12
C ASP A 310 16.04 12.60 16.58
N ALA A 311 14.74 12.31 16.77
CA ALA A 311 14.17 12.11 18.11
C ALA A 311 14.78 10.89 18.78
N ALA A 312 14.96 9.77 18.06
CA ALA A 312 15.61 8.57 18.61
C ALA A 312 17.05 8.84 19.05
N LEU A 313 17.81 9.67 18.31
CA LEU A 313 19.16 10.08 18.71
C LEU A 313 19.15 10.88 20.02
N ARG A 314 18.23 11.85 20.16
CA ARG A 314 18.09 12.65 21.38
C ARG A 314 17.64 11.81 22.58
N VAL A 315 16.72 10.87 22.37
CA VAL A 315 16.26 9.95 23.43
C VAL A 315 17.40 9.04 23.89
N ARG A 316 18.28 8.62 22.99
CA ARG A 316 19.49 7.88 23.33
C ARG A 316 20.44 8.71 24.23
N GLU A 317 20.46 10.04 24.06
CA GLU A 317 21.21 10.98 24.88
C GLU A 317 20.50 11.34 26.20
N GLY A 318 19.34 10.73 26.50
CA GLY A 318 18.57 10.93 27.72
C GLY A 318 17.50 12.02 27.63
N ALA A 319 17.22 12.58 26.43
CA ALA A 319 16.14 13.57 26.30
C ALA A 319 14.77 12.90 26.34
N PRO A 320 13.73 13.56 26.89
CA PRO A 320 12.37 13.04 26.88
C PRO A 320 11.83 12.83 25.48
N ILE A 321 11.09 11.72 25.27
CA ILE A 321 10.53 11.30 23.97
C ILE A 321 9.61 12.39 23.40
N GLY A 322 8.65 12.85 24.22
CA GLY A 322 7.68 13.87 23.80
C GLY A 322 8.35 15.16 23.35
N LYS A 323 9.34 15.67 24.09
CA LYS A 323 10.11 16.88 23.72
C LYS A 323 10.91 16.67 22.44
N SER A 324 11.49 15.50 22.26
CA SER A 324 12.32 15.15 21.10
C SER A 324 11.48 15.13 19.81
N LEU A 325 10.28 14.56 19.85
CA LEU A 325 9.35 14.54 18.72
C LEU A 325 8.77 15.94 18.44
N ALA A 326 8.52 16.76 19.46
CA ALA A 326 7.97 18.12 19.30
C ALA A 326 8.95 19.06 18.58
N ALA A 327 10.23 18.83 18.63
CA ALA A 327 11.28 19.74 18.16
C ALA A 327 11.12 20.19 16.68
N ARG A 328 10.61 19.30 15.81
CA ARG A 328 10.41 19.60 14.39
C ARG A 328 9.01 20.12 14.04
N LYS A 329 8.09 20.20 15.00
CA LYS A 329 6.68 20.68 14.82
C LYS A 329 5.94 19.96 13.66
N LEU A 330 6.27 18.70 13.41
CA LEU A 330 5.65 17.91 12.33
C LEU A 330 4.52 16.99 12.84
N PHE A 331 4.50 16.72 14.13
CA PHE A 331 3.51 15.87 14.77
C PHE A 331 2.41 16.66 15.47
N PRO A 332 1.16 16.13 15.53
CA PRO A 332 0.05 16.80 16.20
C PRO A 332 0.33 17.04 17.70
N PRO A 333 -0.06 18.22 18.25
CA PRO A 333 0.16 18.53 19.65
C PRO A 333 -0.44 17.50 20.62
N MET A 334 -1.64 17.00 20.30
CA MET A 334 -2.34 16.00 21.14
C MET A 334 -1.51 14.71 21.30
N MET A 335 -0.92 14.22 20.20
CA MET A 335 -0.04 13.06 20.25
C MET A 335 1.18 13.33 21.16
N ILE A 336 1.82 14.49 21.02
CA ILE A 336 2.97 14.87 21.85
C ILE A 336 2.59 14.91 23.34
N HIS A 337 1.41 15.47 23.65
CA HIS A 337 0.92 15.52 25.04
C HIS A 337 0.68 14.13 25.62
N LEU A 338 0.05 13.22 24.86
CA LEU A 338 -0.18 11.85 25.30
C LEU A 338 1.14 11.10 25.56
N ILE A 339 2.11 11.24 24.64
CA ILE A 339 3.44 10.63 24.82
C ILE A 339 4.13 11.19 26.04
N SER A 340 4.16 12.50 26.22
CA SER A 340 4.80 13.14 27.38
C SER A 340 4.14 12.74 28.72
N SER A 341 2.80 12.62 28.70
CA SER A 341 2.04 12.16 29.88
C SER A 341 2.37 10.69 30.21
N GLY A 342 2.38 9.83 29.18
CA GLY A 342 2.71 8.42 29.34
C GLY A 342 4.17 8.19 29.80
N GLU A 343 5.09 9.03 29.31
CA GLU A 343 6.49 9.01 29.73
C GLU A 343 6.65 9.39 31.21
N SER A 344 5.92 10.43 31.65
CA SER A 344 5.99 10.89 33.04
C SER A 344 5.26 9.98 34.04
N SER A 345 4.19 9.32 33.61
CA SER A 345 3.40 8.40 34.46
C SER A 345 3.88 6.95 34.43
N GLY A 346 4.84 6.60 33.54
CA GLY A 346 5.24 5.21 33.29
C GLY A 346 4.22 4.38 32.52
N GLU A 347 3.13 4.99 32.02
CA GLU A 347 2.07 4.34 31.22
C GLU A 347 2.21 4.64 29.72
N LEU A 348 3.44 4.62 29.19
CA LEU A 348 3.74 5.00 27.82
C LEU A 348 2.95 4.15 26.80
N GLU A 349 2.86 2.84 27.02
CA GLU A 349 2.13 1.90 26.16
C GLU A 349 0.67 2.34 25.97
N LYS A 350 -0.04 2.56 27.09
CA LYS A 350 -1.46 2.93 27.10
C LYS A 350 -1.73 4.30 26.46
N MET A 351 -0.82 5.25 26.68
CA MET A 351 -0.95 6.58 26.09
C MET A 351 -0.65 6.56 24.58
N LEU A 352 0.30 5.74 24.14
CA LEU A 352 0.58 5.52 22.72
C LEU A 352 -0.59 4.85 22.00
N GLU A 353 -1.23 3.86 22.62
CA GLU A 353 -2.43 3.21 22.06
C GLU A 353 -3.58 4.22 21.88
N ARG A 354 -3.81 5.07 22.88
CA ARG A 354 -4.79 6.15 22.78
C ARG A 354 -4.41 7.17 21.69
N ALA A 355 -3.14 7.55 21.59
CA ALA A 355 -2.66 8.45 20.56
C ALA A 355 -2.88 7.87 19.15
N ALA A 356 -2.58 6.58 18.97
CA ALA A 356 -2.79 5.87 17.72
C ALA A 356 -4.28 5.84 17.34
N THR A 357 -5.14 5.41 18.26
CA THR A 357 -6.58 5.30 18.03
C THR A 357 -7.24 6.66 17.73
N ASN A 358 -6.84 7.71 18.46
CA ASN A 358 -7.34 9.06 18.19
C ASN A 358 -6.92 9.55 16.80
N GLN A 359 -5.67 9.29 16.42
CA GLN A 359 -5.15 9.71 15.13
C GLN A 359 -5.79 8.93 13.97
N GLU A 360 -6.04 7.63 14.14
CA GLU A 360 -6.75 6.82 13.15
C GLU A 360 -8.17 7.34 12.93
N ARG A 361 -8.92 7.60 14.00
CA ARG A 361 -10.28 8.15 13.92
C ARG A 361 -10.32 9.53 13.25
N GLU A 362 -9.34 10.40 13.54
CA GLU A 362 -9.24 11.69 12.89
C GLU A 362 -9.00 11.55 11.39
N MET A 363 -8.16 10.57 10.99
CA MET A 363 -7.88 10.30 9.58
C MET A 363 -9.07 9.70 8.86
N ASP A 364 -9.80 8.78 9.48
CA ASP A 364 -11.02 8.21 8.91
C ASP A 364 -12.08 9.29 8.66
N GLY A 365 -12.24 10.21 9.60
CA GLY A 365 -13.13 11.36 9.44
C GLY A 365 -12.71 12.31 8.30
N LEU A 366 -11.42 12.60 8.16
CA LEU A 366 -10.89 13.43 7.08
C LEU A 366 -11.04 12.72 5.71
N LEU A 367 -10.72 11.45 5.60
CA LEU A 367 -10.87 10.67 4.37
C LEU A 367 -12.34 10.61 3.95
N SER A 368 -13.25 10.33 4.89
CA SER A 368 -14.70 10.31 4.63
C SER A 368 -15.19 11.68 4.13
N THR A 369 -14.78 12.75 4.79
CA THR A 369 -15.17 14.13 4.39
C THR A 369 -14.66 14.45 2.97
N MET A 370 -13.39 14.17 2.69
CA MET A 370 -12.80 14.40 1.36
C MET A 370 -13.52 13.60 0.27
N THR A 371 -13.84 12.34 0.56
CA THR A 371 -14.53 11.47 -0.39
C THR A 371 -15.95 11.94 -0.67
N ASN A 372 -16.68 12.37 0.38
CA ASN A 372 -18.05 12.85 0.27
C ASN A 372 -18.13 14.18 -0.49
N LEU A 373 -17.10 15.02 -0.43
CA LEU A 373 -17.05 16.30 -1.17
C LEU A 373 -16.61 16.11 -2.63
N LEU A 374 -15.85 15.05 -2.94
CA LEU A 374 -15.38 14.79 -4.31
C LEU A 374 -16.56 14.56 -5.29
N GLY A 375 -17.61 13.84 -4.87
CA GLY A 375 -18.78 13.56 -5.70
C GLY A 375 -19.47 14.85 -6.20
N PRO A 376 -19.99 15.69 -5.31
CA PRO A 376 -20.62 16.96 -5.68
C PRO A 376 -19.69 17.87 -6.48
N PHE A 377 -18.43 17.96 -6.12
CA PHE A 377 -17.44 18.75 -6.86
C PHE A 377 -17.28 18.28 -8.30
N MET A 378 -17.17 16.97 -8.51
CA MET A 378 -17.05 16.39 -9.86
C MET A 378 -18.31 16.65 -10.71
N VAL A 379 -19.50 16.54 -10.13
CA VAL A 379 -20.76 16.84 -10.83
C VAL A 379 -20.82 18.29 -11.26
N VAL A 380 -20.51 19.23 -10.37
CA VAL A 380 -20.49 20.67 -10.67
C VAL A 380 -19.43 21.00 -11.74
N PHE A 381 -18.23 20.45 -11.59
CA PHE A 381 -17.13 20.64 -12.54
C PHE A 381 -17.52 20.13 -13.94
N MET A 382 -18.09 18.91 -14.03
CA MET A 382 -18.51 18.35 -15.31
C MET A 382 -19.70 19.07 -15.92
N GLY A 383 -20.68 19.47 -15.10
CA GLY A 383 -21.77 20.33 -15.55
C GLY A 383 -21.26 21.64 -16.15
N GLY A 384 -20.23 22.24 -15.52
CA GLY A 384 -19.55 23.43 -16.04
C GLY A 384 -18.84 23.19 -17.38
N VAL A 385 -18.15 22.07 -17.54
CA VAL A 385 -17.48 21.70 -18.79
C VAL A 385 -18.51 21.47 -19.92
N VAL A 386 -19.57 20.71 -19.65
CA VAL A 386 -20.63 20.46 -20.63
C VAL A 386 -21.33 21.76 -20.99
N MET A 387 -21.67 22.60 -20.02
CA MET A 387 -22.28 23.93 -20.24
C MET A 387 -21.37 24.79 -21.14
N PHE A 388 -20.07 24.82 -20.87
CA PHE A 388 -19.09 25.55 -21.69
C PHE A 388 -19.11 25.06 -23.16
N ILE A 389 -19.12 23.74 -23.36
CA ILE A 389 -19.17 23.14 -24.72
C ILE A 389 -20.47 23.56 -25.42
N VAL A 390 -21.63 23.45 -24.73
CA VAL A 390 -22.93 23.81 -25.31
C VAL A 390 -22.98 25.31 -25.67
N VAL A 391 -22.56 26.19 -24.77
CA VAL A 391 -22.51 27.63 -25.02
C VAL A 391 -21.58 27.94 -26.20
N ALA A 392 -20.39 27.37 -26.24
CA ALA A 392 -19.43 27.59 -27.32
C ALA A 392 -19.93 27.09 -28.70
N LEU A 393 -20.83 26.08 -28.75
CA LEU A 393 -21.46 25.61 -29.95
C LEU A 393 -22.68 26.46 -30.36
N LEU A 394 -23.43 26.99 -29.39
CA LEU A 394 -24.64 27.78 -29.67
C LEU A 394 -24.32 29.25 -30.01
N LEU A 395 -23.21 29.81 -29.49
CA LEU A 395 -22.85 31.21 -29.70
C LEU A 395 -22.78 31.62 -31.20
N PRO A 396 -22.13 30.82 -32.08
CA PRO A 396 -22.17 31.10 -33.52
C PRO A 396 -23.56 31.06 -34.11
N ILE A 397 -24.45 30.17 -33.63
CA ILE A 397 -25.84 30.05 -34.13
C ILE A 397 -26.62 31.32 -33.83
N PHE A 398 -26.47 31.88 -32.63
CA PHE A 398 -27.13 33.12 -32.29
C PHE A 398 -26.62 34.31 -33.11
N GLN A 399 -25.32 34.37 -33.40
CA GLN A 399 -24.73 35.42 -34.25
C GLN A 399 -25.25 35.34 -35.71
N LEU A 400 -25.46 34.16 -36.25
CA LEU A 400 -26.05 34.00 -37.56
C LEU A 400 -27.50 34.51 -37.63
N ASN A 401 -28.28 34.28 -36.57
CA ASN A 401 -29.68 34.67 -36.51
C ASN A 401 -29.85 36.21 -36.39
N ASP A 402 -28.84 36.90 -35.79
CA ASP A 402 -28.83 38.36 -35.69
C ASP A 402 -28.41 39.04 -37.01
N LEU A 403 -27.74 38.36 -37.93
CA LEU A 403 -27.33 38.88 -39.25
C LEU A 403 -28.39 38.68 -40.35
N VAL A 404 -29.38 37.83 -40.12
CA VAL A 404 -30.49 37.55 -41.04
C VAL A 404 -31.69 38.51 -40.78
N LYS A 405 -31.63 39.28 -39.69
CA LYS A 405 -32.55 40.37 -39.42
C LYS A 405 -32.02 41.70 -39.96
#